data_00736ed4c580ac717a3a42458f2c1d27
#
_entry.id   00736ed4c580ac717a3a42458f2c1d27
#
_cell.length_a   1.000
_cell.length_b   1.000
_cell.length_c   1.000
_cell.angle_alpha   90.00
_cell.angle_beta   90.00
_cell.angle_gamma   90.00
#
_symmetry.space_group_name_H-M   'P 1'
#
loop_
_entity.id
_entity.type
_entity.pdbx_description
1 polymer ?
#
loop_
_entity_poly.entity_id
_entity_poly.type
_entity_poly.pdbx_seq_one_letter_code
_entity_poly.pdbx_strand_id
1 'polypeptide(L)'
;MSYSSYHKKDIFGRPLHAETQMMSYGFDPFLSEGAVKPPVFLTSTFAFRSAEDGAEFFDLVSGRKALPQGESAGLVYSRFNHPNLEIVEDRLALLDGSEDAAVTSSGMSAISAVFLAFLRPG
;
A
#
# COMPACT_ATOMS: atom_id res chain seq x y z
N MET A 1 -1.89 12.79 9.16
CA MET A 1 -2.01 11.67 10.11
C MET A 1 -0.99 10.62 9.71
N SER A 2 -0.26 10.06 10.65
CA SER A 2 0.77 9.07 10.33
C SER A 2 0.13 7.78 9.79
N TYR A 3 0.60 7.29 8.66
CA TYR A 3 0.28 5.99 8.05
C TYR A 3 0.34 4.84 9.07
N SER A 4 1.25 4.93 10.03
CA SER A 4 1.44 3.96 11.10
C SER A 4 0.23 3.76 12.02
N SER A 5 -0.72 4.72 12.09
CA SER A 5 -1.87 4.61 13.00
C SER A 5 -2.88 3.54 12.59
N TYR A 6 -2.89 3.12 11.32
CA TYR A 6 -3.78 2.08 10.79
C TYR A 6 -3.11 0.72 10.60
N HIS A 7 -1.83 0.60 11.00
CA HIS A 7 -1.06 -0.64 10.98
C HIS A 7 -0.83 -1.15 12.42
N LYS A 8 -1.86 -1.06 13.27
CA LYS A 8 -1.78 -1.48 14.66
C LYS A 8 -1.72 -2.99 14.78
N LYS A 9 -0.67 -3.47 15.46
CA LYS A 9 -0.46 -4.89 15.79
C LYS A 9 -0.76 -5.22 17.23
N ASP A 10 -1.07 -4.20 18.06
CA ASP A 10 -1.40 -4.37 19.47
C ASP A 10 -2.47 -3.37 19.94
N ILE A 11 -3.12 -3.68 21.07
CA ILE A 11 -3.96 -2.76 21.84
C ILE A 11 -3.48 -2.80 23.29
N PHE A 12 -3.09 -1.65 23.83
CA PHE A 12 -2.57 -1.49 25.19
C PHE A 12 -1.41 -2.45 25.51
N GLY A 13 -0.50 -2.66 24.55
CA GLY A 13 0.64 -3.54 24.70
C GLY A 13 0.31 -5.04 24.62
N ARG A 14 -0.91 -5.41 24.27
CA ARG A 14 -1.31 -6.79 24.02
C ARG A 14 -1.34 -7.04 22.51
N PRO A 15 -0.58 -8.01 22.00
CA PRO A 15 -0.57 -8.32 20.58
C PRO A 15 -1.95 -8.80 20.13
N LEU A 16 -2.39 -8.32 18.97
CA LEU A 16 -3.63 -8.78 18.35
C LEU A 16 -3.37 -9.99 17.48
N HIS A 17 -4.30 -10.92 17.43
CA HIS A 17 -4.29 -12.00 16.44
C HIS A 17 -4.45 -11.44 15.03
N ALA A 18 -3.83 -12.09 14.04
CA ALA A 18 -3.85 -11.66 12.64
C ALA A 18 -5.26 -11.44 12.10
N GLU A 19 -6.21 -12.32 12.44
CA GLU A 19 -7.61 -12.23 12.04
C GLU A 19 -8.29 -10.96 12.59
N THR A 20 -7.93 -10.54 13.80
CA THR A 20 -8.44 -9.29 14.37
C THR A 20 -7.82 -8.07 13.69
N GLN A 21 -6.52 -8.13 13.44
CA GLN A 21 -5.82 -7.06 12.74
C GLN A 21 -6.40 -6.85 11.33
N MET A 22 -6.68 -7.90 10.61
CA MET A 22 -7.22 -7.85 9.24
C MET A 22 -8.54 -7.10 9.11
N MET A 23 -9.29 -6.90 10.18
CA MET A 23 -10.55 -6.14 10.13
C MET A 23 -10.36 -4.67 9.75
N SER A 24 -9.21 -4.08 10.11
CA SER A 24 -8.93 -2.65 9.89
C SER A 24 -7.50 -2.34 9.40
N TYR A 25 -6.63 -3.33 9.33
CA TYR A 25 -5.22 -3.12 8.97
C TYR A 25 -5.08 -2.53 7.57
N GLY A 26 -4.23 -1.51 7.43
CA GLY A 26 -3.96 -0.85 6.16
C GLY A 26 -5.08 0.07 5.65
N PHE A 27 -6.11 0.37 6.43
CA PHE A 27 -7.21 1.22 5.99
C PHE A 27 -7.53 2.34 6.99
N ASP A 28 -7.48 3.58 6.52
CA ASP A 28 -7.95 4.76 7.26
C ASP A 28 -9.37 5.13 6.82
N PRO A 29 -10.38 4.93 7.68
CA PRO A 29 -11.76 5.33 7.38
C PRO A 29 -11.92 6.80 7.02
N PHE A 30 -11.11 7.68 7.59
CA PHE A 30 -11.23 9.13 7.38
C PHE A 30 -10.71 9.60 6.02
N LEU A 31 -9.98 8.78 5.30
CA LEU A 31 -9.67 9.00 3.88
C LEU A 31 -10.83 8.62 2.96
N SER A 32 -11.92 8.06 3.51
CA SER A 32 -13.08 7.57 2.77
C SER A 32 -14.38 7.94 3.50
N GLU A 33 -14.56 9.22 3.85
CA GLU A 33 -15.77 9.79 4.46
C GLU A 33 -16.21 9.06 5.77
N GLY A 34 -15.29 8.43 6.47
CA GLY A 34 -15.58 7.66 7.68
C GLY A 34 -16.12 6.25 7.42
N ALA A 35 -16.05 5.74 6.21
CA ALA A 35 -16.49 4.39 5.88
C ALA A 35 -15.73 3.36 6.70
N VAL A 36 -16.44 2.55 7.49
CA VAL A 36 -15.83 1.53 8.37
C VAL A 36 -15.13 0.41 7.57
N LYS A 37 -15.67 0.11 6.37
CA LYS A 37 -15.05 -0.82 5.42
C LYS A 37 -14.51 -0.07 4.22
N PRO A 38 -13.38 -0.51 3.65
CA PRO A 38 -12.85 0.10 2.45
C PRO A 38 -13.90 0.14 1.34
N PRO A 39 -14.17 1.31 0.73
CA PRO A 39 -14.98 1.37 -0.47
C PRO A 39 -14.26 0.71 -1.65
N VAL A 40 -15.01 0.32 -2.66
CA VAL A 40 -14.44 -0.13 -3.93
C VAL A 40 -14.19 1.08 -4.81
N PHE A 41 -12.92 1.40 -5.07
CA PHE A 41 -12.52 2.50 -5.94
C PHE A 41 -12.55 2.04 -7.40
N LEU A 42 -13.57 2.45 -8.15
CA LEU A 42 -13.74 2.13 -9.58
C LEU A 42 -13.06 3.17 -10.47
N THR A 43 -11.78 3.41 -10.23
CA THR A 43 -10.98 4.34 -11.03
C THR A 43 -9.55 3.82 -11.18
N SER A 44 -8.89 4.19 -12.28
CA SER A 44 -7.49 3.91 -12.50
C SER A 44 -6.59 5.13 -12.34
N THR A 45 -7.18 6.31 -12.17
CA THR A 45 -6.44 7.58 -12.17
C THR A 45 -6.83 8.39 -10.95
N PHE A 46 -5.84 8.98 -10.29
CA PHE A 46 -6.02 9.81 -9.09
C PHE A 46 -5.49 11.22 -9.38
N ALA A 47 -6.24 12.24 -8.94
CA ALA A 47 -5.89 13.62 -9.17
C ALA A 47 -4.97 14.15 -8.07
N PHE A 48 -4.00 14.95 -8.45
CA PHE A 48 -3.26 15.79 -7.52
C PHE A 48 -4.05 17.07 -7.20
N ARG A 49 -3.84 17.64 -6.04
CA ARG A 49 -4.48 18.90 -5.64
C ARG A 49 -3.88 20.10 -6.39
N SER A 50 -2.59 20.02 -6.72
CA SER A 50 -1.86 21.05 -7.43
C SER A 50 -0.79 20.45 -8.36
N ALA A 51 -0.21 21.24 -9.21
CA ALA A 51 0.93 20.84 -10.03
C ALA A 51 2.17 20.55 -9.18
N GLU A 52 2.32 21.29 -8.08
CA GLU A 52 3.40 21.13 -7.10
C GLU A 52 3.31 19.77 -6.40
N ASP A 53 2.10 19.37 -5.95
CA ASP A 53 1.87 18.03 -5.36
C ASP A 53 2.25 16.92 -6.37
N GLY A 54 1.91 17.10 -7.64
CA GLY A 54 2.30 16.17 -8.70
C GLY A 54 3.81 16.10 -8.90
N ALA A 55 4.49 17.24 -8.92
CA ALA A 55 5.94 17.28 -9.02
C ALA A 55 6.61 16.60 -7.82
N GLU A 56 6.12 16.85 -6.62
CA GLU A 56 6.63 16.21 -5.39
C GLU A 56 6.44 14.70 -5.41
N PHE A 57 5.28 14.21 -5.82
CA PHE A 57 5.05 12.78 -6.00
C PHE A 57 6.12 12.13 -6.89
N PHE A 58 6.39 12.72 -8.06
CA PHE A 58 7.39 12.17 -8.98
C PHE A 58 8.82 12.31 -8.46
N ASP A 59 9.13 13.31 -7.64
CA ASP A 59 10.43 13.42 -6.98
C ASP A 59 10.62 12.31 -5.94
N LEU A 60 9.58 11.97 -5.16
CA LEU A 60 9.60 10.91 -4.17
C LEU A 60 9.75 9.52 -4.83
N VAL A 61 8.88 9.18 -5.79
CA VAL A 61 8.90 7.86 -6.40
C VAL A 61 10.10 7.62 -7.32
N SER A 62 10.74 8.67 -7.83
CA SER A 62 11.99 8.56 -8.60
C SER A 62 13.25 8.54 -7.72
N GLY A 63 13.11 8.66 -6.40
CA GLY A 63 14.23 8.70 -5.47
C GLY A 63 15.03 10.01 -5.46
N ARG A 64 14.53 11.07 -6.11
CA ARG A 64 15.14 12.42 -6.04
C ARG A 64 14.95 13.06 -4.68
N LYS A 65 13.86 12.74 -4.00
CA LYS A 65 13.62 13.07 -2.59
C LYS A 65 13.46 11.81 -1.77
N ALA A 66 13.91 11.85 -0.53
CA ALA A 66 13.68 10.75 0.41
C ALA A 66 12.22 10.77 0.87
N LEU A 67 11.56 9.61 0.84
CA LEU A 67 10.25 9.44 1.45
C LEU A 67 10.41 9.41 2.97
N PRO A 68 9.71 10.26 3.73
CA PRO A 68 9.74 10.19 5.19
C PRO A 68 9.27 8.82 5.68
N GLN A 69 9.90 8.33 6.75
CA GLN A 69 9.57 7.02 7.30
C GLN A 69 8.11 6.95 7.75
N GLY A 70 7.37 5.97 7.24
CA GLY A 70 5.96 5.77 7.57
C GLY A 70 5.00 6.69 6.81
N GLU A 71 5.46 7.35 5.75
CA GLU A 71 4.61 8.11 4.84
C GLU A 71 4.49 7.40 3.49
N SER A 72 3.39 7.66 2.78
CA SER A 72 3.16 7.21 1.40
C SER A 72 3.41 8.37 0.45
N ALA A 73 3.96 8.08 -0.72
CA ALA A 73 4.07 9.07 -1.80
C ALA A 73 2.71 9.52 -2.35
N GLY A 74 1.65 8.77 -2.06
CA GLY A 74 0.30 9.02 -2.57
C GLY A 74 -0.04 8.19 -3.80
N LEU A 75 -1.15 8.52 -4.42
CA LEU A 75 -1.73 7.78 -5.55
C LEU A 75 -1.64 8.59 -6.84
N VAL A 76 -1.43 7.93 -7.95
CA VAL A 76 -1.42 8.55 -9.28
C VAL A 76 -2.17 7.71 -10.31
N TYR A 77 -1.84 6.44 -10.42
CA TYR A 77 -2.39 5.56 -11.44
C TYR A 77 -2.29 4.08 -11.00
N SER A 78 -3.35 3.31 -11.25
CA SER A 78 -3.49 1.93 -10.76
C SER A 78 -2.44 0.93 -11.25
N ARG A 79 -1.62 1.29 -12.24
CA ARG A 79 -0.46 0.48 -12.64
C ARG A 79 0.68 0.53 -11.62
N PHE A 80 0.76 1.61 -10.85
CA PHE A 80 1.77 1.78 -9.80
C PHE A 80 1.24 1.37 -8.45
N ASN A 81 0.08 1.90 -8.08
CA ASN A 81 -0.58 1.61 -6.81
C ASN A 81 -2.09 1.88 -6.90
N HIS A 82 -2.85 1.27 -6.00
CA HIS A 82 -4.30 1.43 -5.96
C HIS A 82 -4.80 1.15 -4.53
N PRO A 83 -5.71 1.96 -3.96
CA PRO A 83 -6.11 1.81 -2.55
C PRO A 83 -6.60 0.41 -2.18
N ASN A 84 -7.39 -0.22 -3.03
CA ASN A 84 -7.86 -1.58 -2.74
C ASN A 84 -6.75 -2.62 -2.87
N LEU A 85 -5.76 -2.44 -3.74
CA LEU A 85 -4.61 -3.34 -3.85
C LEU A 85 -3.70 -3.19 -2.64
N GLU A 86 -3.34 -1.98 -2.24
CA GLU A 86 -2.50 -1.72 -1.06
C GLU A 86 -3.08 -2.35 0.20
N ILE A 87 -4.41 -2.23 0.42
CA ILE A 87 -5.07 -2.89 1.56
C ILE A 87 -4.96 -4.42 1.49
N VAL A 88 -5.05 -5.01 0.31
CA VAL A 88 -4.89 -6.46 0.13
C VAL A 88 -3.44 -6.87 0.36
N GLU A 89 -2.49 -6.12 -0.18
CA GLU A 89 -1.06 -6.35 -0.03
C GLU A 89 -0.65 -6.28 1.44
N ASP A 90 -1.02 -5.22 2.16
CA ASP A 90 -0.78 -5.08 3.60
C ASP A 90 -1.32 -6.27 4.41
N ARG A 91 -2.52 -6.73 4.09
CA ARG A 91 -3.17 -7.83 4.81
C ARG A 91 -2.56 -9.20 4.48
N LEU A 92 -2.13 -9.40 3.24
CA LEU A 92 -1.41 -10.62 2.86
C LEU A 92 -0.03 -10.67 3.52
N ALA A 93 0.71 -9.56 3.49
CA ALA A 93 1.98 -9.45 4.19
C ALA A 93 1.83 -9.73 5.70
N LEU A 94 0.76 -9.21 6.32
CA LEU A 94 0.46 -9.48 7.73
C LEU A 94 0.20 -10.97 8.01
N LEU A 95 -0.57 -11.64 7.15
CA LEU A 95 -0.90 -13.07 7.32
C LEU A 95 0.30 -13.98 7.12
N ASP A 96 1.12 -13.69 6.11
CA ASP A 96 2.31 -14.47 5.79
C ASP A 96 3.50 -14.13 6.70
N GLY A 97 3.41 -13.04 7.47
CA GLY A 97 4.51 -12.54 8.29
C GLY A 97 5.67 -12.02 7.44
N SER A 98 5.41 -11.62 6.19
CA SER A 98 6.39 -11.03 5.29
C SER A 98 6.55 -9.52 5.53
N GLU A 99 7.61 -8.93 5.01
CA GLU A 99 7.86 -7.49 5.08
C GLU A 99 6.88 -6.71 4.22
N ASP A 100 6.53 -7.28 3.07
CA ASP A 100 5.66 -6.67 2.08
C ASP A 100 5.02 -7.73 1.18
N ALA A 101 4.04 -7.33 0.37
CA ALA A 101 3.41 -8.15 -0.66
C ALA A 101 3.13 -7.30 -1.90
N ALA A 102 3.06 -7.95 -3.06
CA ALA A 102 2.67 -7.31 -4.31
C ALA A 102 1.61 -8.15 -5.04
N VAL A 103 0.47 -7.54 -5.32
CA VAL A 103 -0.61 -8.17 -6.08
C VAL A 103 -0.37 -7.98 -7.58
N THR A 104 -0.51 -9.05 -8.34
CA THR A 104 -0.39 -9.05 -9.80
C THR A 104 -1.66 -9.57 -10.46
N SER A 105 -1.82 -9.29 -11.75
CA SER A 105 -2.99 -9.71 -12.53
C SER A 105 -3.11 -11.22 -12.75
N SER A 106 -2.03 -11.97 -12.50
CA SER A 106 -2.01 -13.45 -12.59
C SER A 106 -0.86 -14.04 -11.80
N GLY A 107 -0.99 -15.31 -11.39
CA GLY A 107 0.10 -16.03 -10.74
C GLY A 107 1.37 -16.12 -11.60
N MET A 108 1.22 -16.24 -12.93
CA MET A 108 2.37 -16.24 -13.83
C MET A 108 3.09 -14.87 -13.86
N SER A 109 2.36 -13.76 -13.74
CA SER A 109 2.98 -12.44 -13.58
C SER A 109 3.81 -12.36 -12.29
N ALA A 110 3.31 -12.89 -11.17
CA ALA A 110 4.05 -12.95 -9.93
C ALA A 110 5.35 -13.76 -10.07
N ILE A 111 5.29 -14.96 -10.63
CA ILE A 111 6.45 -15.82 -10.88
C ILE A 111 7.46 -15.12 -11.80
N SER A 112 7.00 -14.55 -12.89
CA SER A 112 7.87 -13.84 -13.85
C SER A 112 8.54 -12.62 -13.21
N ALA A 113 7.82 -11.87 -12.37
CA ALA A 113 8.39 -10.72 -11.66
C ALA A 113 9.54 -11.14 -10.75
N VAL A 114 9.39 -12.25 -10.01
CA VAL A 114 10.46 -12.80 -9.17
C VAL A 114 11.69 -13.16 -10.00
N PHE A 115 11.49 -13.89 -11.11
CA PHE A 115 12.60 -14.28 -11.97
C PHE A 115 13.30 -13.06 -12.58
N LEU A 116 12.54 -12.08 -13.08
CA LEU A 116 13.13 -10.86 -13.65
C LEU A 116 13.88 -10.00 -12.61
N ALA A 117 13.42 -10.02 -11.36
CA ALA A 117 14.07 -9.26 -10.28
C ALA A 117 15.41 -9.90 -9.84
N PHE A 118 15.45 -11.21 -9.72
CA PHE A 118 16.57 -11.91 -9.07
C PHE A 118 17.51 -12.63 -10.03
N LEU A 119 17.05 -13.08 -11.20
CA LEU A 119 17.92 -13.76 -12.17
C LEU A 119 18.73 -12.75 -12.99
N ARG A 120 19.96 -13.12 -13.26
CA ARG A 120 20.88 -12.40 -14.15
C ARG A 120 21.26 -13.33 -15.32
N PRO A 121 21.53 -12.78 -16.50
CA PRO A 121 22.13 -13.57 -17.57
C PRO A 121 23.43 -14.21 -17.08
N GLY A 122 23.56 -15.52 -17.23
CA GLY A 122 24.71 -16.31 -16.78
C GLY A 122 25.94 -16.16 -17.65
#